data_96927c7d1a46e6e2c2915185ebd722ad
#
_entry.id   96927c7d1a46e6e2c2915185ebd722ad
#
_cell.length_a   1.000
_cell.length_b   1.000
_cell.length_c   1.000
_cell.angle_alpha   90.00
_cell.angle_beta   90.00
_cell.angle_gamma   90.00
#
_symmetry.space_group_name_H-M   'P 1'
#
loop_
_entity.id
_entity.type
_entity.pdbx_description
1 polymer ?
#
loop_
_entity_poly.entity_id
_entity_poly.type
_entity_poly.pdbx_seq_one_letter_code
_entity_poly.pdbx_strand_id
1 'polypeptide(L)'
;MPRSIKHLLIGGLIIMTIGVPAATAANEDDRKLAIVNPRNLHDPSPNGYSTAVIMPRGARVAYISGQGGQDSTGALSPDFAVQVKQAYANLRAALEGIGAKPDQVAKLTVFVVDHDMSKLEVLTSNVKDMFGKALPAQTLVPVPKLAIDPMLFEVEAVVVLD
;
A
#
# COMPACT_ATOMS: atom_id res chain seq x y z
N MET A 1 -60.01 24.50 66.48
CA MET A 1 -59.19 23.37 66.05
C MET A 1 -58.88 23.54 64.55
N PRO A 2 -57.68 24.01 64.13
CA PRO A 2 -57.38 24.09 62.74
C PRO A 2 -56.54 22.87 62.29
N ARG A 3 -56.95 22.26 61.17
CA ARG A 3 -56.29 21.13 60.51
C ARG A 3 -55.07 21.62 59.76
N SER A 4 -53.88 21.04 60.04
CA SER A 4 -52.63 21.24 59.36
C SER A 4 -52.65 20.44 58.02
N ILE A 5 -52.42 21.20 56.88
CA ILE A 5 -52.22 20.61 55.55
C ILE A 5 -50.70 20.47 55.36
N LYS A 6 -50.24 19.20 55.24
CA LYS A 6 -48.85 18.87 54.88
C LYS A 6 -48.75 18.92 53.36
N HIS A 7 -47.96 19.88 52.86
CA HIS A 7 -47.54 19.89 51.45
C HIS A 7 -46.44 18.87 51.22
N LEU A 8 -46.72 17.88 50.37
CA LEU A 8 -45.72 16.92 49.87
C LEU A 8 -45.04 17.50 48.63
N LEU A 9 -43.77 17.89 48.73
CA LEU A 9 -42.93 18.29 47.63
C LEU A 9 -42.40 17.05 46.92
N ILE A 10 -42.90 16.75 45.71
CA ILE A 10 -42.37 15.73 44.83
C ILE A 10 -41.25 16.39 44.00
N GLY A 11 -39.99 16.13 44.42
CA GLY A 11 -38.82 16.53 43.63
C GLY A 11 -38.65 15.63 42.40
N GLY A 12 -38.96 16.16 41.22
CA GLY A 12 -38.71 15.47 39.96
C GLY A 12 -37.23 15.47 39.64
N LEU A 13 -36.62 14.31 39.63
CA LEU A 13 -35.23 14.12 39.16
C LEU A 13 -35.22 14.13 37.62
N ILE A 14 -34.73 15.21 37.01
CA ILE A 14 -34.51 15.30 35.58
C ILE A 14 -33.18 14.61 35.28
N ILE A 15 -33.24 13.39 34.71
CA ILE A 15 -32.06 12.69 34.15
C ILE A 15 -31.79 13.26 32.77
N MET A 16 -30.78 14.16 32.65
CA MET A 16 -30.25 14.56 31.37
C MET A 16 -29.40 13.42 30.82
N THR A 17 -29.91 12.68 29.85
CA THR A 17 -29.12 11.74 29.06
C THR A 17 -28.27 12.56 28.10
N ILE A 18 -26.96 12.66 28.38
CA ILE A 18 -25.98 13.18 27.44
C ILE A 18 -25.85 12.14 26.33
N GLY A 19 -26.47 12.39 25.20
CA GLY A 19 -26.31 11.58 24.01
C GLY A 19 -24.86 11.67 23.53
N VAL A 20 -24.10 10.61 23.70
CA VAL A 20 -22.77 10.47 23.05
C VAL A 20 -23.06 10.38 21.56
N PRO A 21 -22.53 11.30 20.71
CA PRO A 21 -22.70 11.16 19.27
C PRO A 21 -22.10 9.83 18.84
N ALA A 22 -22.91 9.00 18.16
CA ALA A 22 -22.42 7.78 17.54
C ALA A 22 -21.27 8.14 16.62
N ALA A 23 -20.10 7.55 16.84
CA ALA A 23 -18.98 7.68 15.91
C ALA A 23 -19.50 7.21 14.54
N THR A 24 -19.52 8.11 13.57
CA THR A 24 -19.84 7.77 12.18
C THR A 24 -18.83 6.71 11.75
N ALA A 25 -19.30 5.51 11.43
CA ALA A 25 -18.46 4.46 10.89
C ALA A 25 -17.78 5.04 9.65
N ALA A 26 -16.43 5.02 9.64
CA ALA A 26 -15.66 5.42 8.47
C ALA A 26 -16.14 4.60 7.26
N ASN A 27 -16.39 5.28 6.14
CA ASN A 27 -16.83 4.64 4.91
C ASN A 27 -15.73 3.64 4.48
N GLU A 28 -16.11 2.48 3.95
CA GLU A 28 -15.15 1.45 3.53
C GLU A 28 -14.15 1.98 2.50
N ASP A 29 -14.57 2.93 1.65
CA ASP A 29 -13.71 3.61 0.69
C ASP A 29 -12.65 4.51 1.36
N ASP A 30 -12.92 5.06 2.56
CA ASP A 30 -11.94 5.87 3.30
C ASP A 30 -10.77 5.05 3.86
N ARG A 31 -10.85 3.72 3.77
CA ARG A 31 -9.82 2.77 4.21
C ARG A 31 -8.95 2.21 3.09
N LYS A 32 -9.27 2.53 1.82
CA LYS A 32 -8.52 2.06 0.65
C LYS A 32 -7.52 3.10 0.16
N LEU A 33 -6.50 2.63 -0.56
CA LEU A 33 -5.60 3.49 -1.30
C LEU A 33 -6.37 4.24 -2.40
N ALA A 34 -6.18 5.55 -2.49
CA ALA A 34 -6.71 6.34 -3.59
C ALA A 34 -5.62 6.61 -4.63
N ILE A 35 -5.81 6.06 -5.85
CA ILE A 35 -4.92 6.28 -6.99
C ILE A 35 -5.28 7.62 -7.65
N VAL A 36 -4.27 8.45 -7.91
CA VAL A 36 -4.43 9.77 -8.51
C VAL A 36 -3.50 9.92 -9.71
N ASN A 37 -4.09 10.05 -10.90
CA ASN A 37 -3.40 10.41 -12.15
C ASN A 37 -3.97 11.73 -12.66
N PRO A 38 -3.33 12.89 -12.39
CA PRO A 38 -3.84 14.20 -12.79
C PRO A 38 -3.96 14.31 -14.31
N ARG A 39 -5.10 14.84 -14.79
CA ARG A 39 -5.40 14.92 -16.24
C ARG A 39 -4.46 15.83 -17.03
N ASN A 40 -3.75 16.73 -16.37
CA ASN A 40 -2.77 17.64 -16.99
C ASN A 40 -1.35 17.08 -17.05
N LEU A 41 -1.18 15.81 -16.62
CA LEU A 41 0.07 15.07 -16.75
C LEU A 41 -0.09 13.91 -17.72
N HIS A 42 1.06 13.36 -18.17
CA HIS A 42 1.07 12.12 -18.93
C HIS A 42 0.42 10.99 -18.12
N ASP A 43 -0.48 10.20 -18.75
CA ASP A 43 -1.05 9.01 -18.11
C ASP A 43 0.03 7.93 -17.95
N PRO A 44 0.41 7.56 -16.73
CA PRO A 44 1.44 6.57 -16.48
C PRO A 44 0.94 5.12 -16.56
N SER A 45 -0.37 4.89 -16.59
CA SER A 45 -0.98 3.55 -16.50
C SER A 45 -0.49 2.58 -17.59
N PRO A 46 -0.27 3.01 -18.85
CA PRO A 46 0.33 2.13 -19.87
C PRO A 46 1.72 1.63 -19.50
N ASN A 47 2.47 2.40 -18.71
CA ASN A 47 3.82 2.08 -18.26
C ASN A 47 3.86 1.31 -16.93
N GLY A 48 2.68 0.96 -16.35
CA GLY A 48 2.57 0.12 -15.18
C GLY A 48 2.74 0.82 -13.83
N TYR A 49 2.47 2.13 -13.75
CA TYR A 49 2.52 2.86 -12.48
C TYR A 49 1.42 3.91 -12.36
N SER A 50 1.26 4.48 -11.19
CA SER A 50 0.41 5.65 -10.91
C SER A 50 1.26 6.86 -10.55
N THR A 51 0.75 8.07 -10.87
CA THR A 51 1.45 9.32 -10.52
C THR A 51 1.54 9.50 -9.03
N ALA A 52 0.44 9.26 -8.31
CA ALA A 52 0.37 9.35 -6.86
C ALA A 52 -0.61 8.33 -6.29
N VAL A 53 -0.37 7.95 -5.05
CA VAL A 53 -1.28 7.14 -4.23
C VAL A 53 -1.43 7.82 -2.89
N ILE A 54 -2.67 8.06 -2.48
CA ILE A 54 -3.00 8.65 -1.18
C ILE A 54 -3.34 7.51 -0.22
N MET A 55 -2.67 7.49 0.91
CA MET A 55 -2.94 6.53 1.99
C MET A 55 -4.12 7.00 2.84
N PRO A 56 -4.97 6.08 3.35
CA PRO A 56 -6.05 6.43 4.26
C PRO A 56 -5.48 7.00 5.58
N ARG A 57 -6.27 7.87 6.20
CA ARG A 57 -5.88 8.48 7.47
C ARG A 57 -5.77 7.43 8.58
N GLY A 58 -4.66 7.46 9.31
CA GLY A 58 -4.42 6.55 10.45
C GLY A 58 -4.03 5.13 10.05
N ALA A 59 -3.77 4.88 8.77
CA ALA A 59 -3.29 3.59 8.31
C ALA A 59 -1.94 3.21 8.95
N ARG A 60 -1.77 1.94 9.23
CA ARG A 60 -0.46 1.37 9.57
C ARG A 60 0.35 1.19 8.30
N VAL A 61 1.65 1.45 8.37
CA VAL A 61 2.55 1.34 7.22
C VAL A 61 3.59 0.26 7.50
N ALA A 62 3.79 -0.62 6.52
CA ALA A 62 4.91 -1.56 6.49
C ALA A 62 5.88 -1.20 5.35
N TYR A 63 7.15 -1.34 5.60
CA TYR A 63 8.23 -1.20 4.62
C TYR A 63 8.77 -2.58 4.31
N ILE A 64 8.70 -2.99 3.05
CA ILE A 64 9.32 -4.23 2.57
C ILE A 64 10.67 -3.85 1.96
N SER A 65 11.73 -4.44 2.52
CA SER A 65 13.09 -4.30 2.01
C SER A 65 13.21 -4.79 0.57
N GLY A 66 14.26 -4.37 -0.11
CA GLY A 66 14.55 -4.78 -1.47
C GLY A 66 14.50 -6.29 -1.65
N GLN A 67 13.73 -6.72 -2.63
CA GLN A 67 13.60 -8.11 -3.07
C GLN A 67 14.28 -8.24 -4.42
N GLY A 68 15.34 -9.04 -4.46
CA GLY A 68 16.05 -9.39 -5.69
C GLY A 68 15.55 -10.70 -6.29
N GLY A 69 16.19 -11.12 -7.37
CA GLY A 69 15.85 -12.33 -8.13
C GLY A 69 16.42 -13.63 -7.59
N GLN A 70 16.79 -13.69 -6.30
CA GLN A 70 17.26 -14.93 -5.67
C GLN A 70 16.11 -15.94 -5.53
N ASP A 71 16.38 -17.20 -5.87
CA ASP A 71 15.49 -18.31 -5.56
C ASP A 71 15.59 -18.72 -4.08
N SER A 72 14.87 -19.77 -3.68
CA SER A 72 14.86 -20.29 -2.30
C SER A 72 16.21 -20.83 -1.82
N THR A 73 17.16 -21.06 -2.72
CA THR A 73 18.54 -21.46 -2.40
C THR A 73 19.51 -20.29 -2.35
N GLY A 74 19.04 -19.08 -2.72
CA GLY A 74 19.85 -17.88 -2.83
C GLY A 74 20.54 -17.73 -4.20
N ALA A 75 20.27 -18.62 -5.15
CA ALA A 75 20.87 -18.56 -6.49
C ALA A 75 20.18 -17.48 -7.35
N LEU A 76 20.99 -16.85 -8.22
CA LEU A 76 20.56 -15.82 -9.19
C LEU A 76 20.73 -16.36 -10.60
N SER A 77 19.67 -16.20 -11.42
CA SER A 77 19.78 -16.43 -12.86
C SER A 77 20.64 -15.34 -13.51
N PRO A 78 21.44 -15.65 -14.55
CA PRO A 78 22.11 -14.62 -15.33
C PRO A 78 21.15 -13.82 -16.22
N ASP A 79 19.92 -14.28 -16.41
CA ASP A 79 18.91 -13.64 -17.26
C ASP A 79 18.12 -12.58 -16.48
N PHE A 80 18.08 -11.35 -17.02
CA PHE A 80 17.38 -10.22 -16.42
C PHE A 80 15.88 -10.49 -16.22
N ALA A 81 15.20 -11.03 -17.23
CA ALA A 81 13.75 -11.25 -17.17
C ALA A 81 13.41 -12.32 -16.11
N VAL A 82 14.25 -13.34 -15.97
CA VAL A 82 14.10 -14.36 -14.92
C VAL A 82 14.29 -13.73 -13.54
N GLN A 83 15.31 -12.87 -13.36
CA GLN A 83 15.51 -12.18 -12.08
C GLN A 83 14.34 -11.26 -11.73
N VAL A 84 13.81 -10.47 -12.68
CA VAL A 84 12.65 -9.61 -12.45
C VAL A 84 11.44 -10.43 -12.02
N LYS A 85 11.12 -11.50 -12.74
CA LYS A 85 9.99 -12.39 -12.40
C LYS A 85 10.14 -12.99 -11.00
N GLN A 86 11.34 -13.45 -10.66
CA GLN A 86 11.61 -14.02 -9.33
C GLN A 86 11.52 -12.95 -8.23
N ALA A 87 12.02 -11.73 -8.47
CA ALA A 87 11.93 -10.64 -7.51
C ALA A 87 10.48 -10.25 -7.18
N TYR A 88 9.59 -10.24 -8.19
CA TYR A 88 8.16 -10.03 -7.96
C TYR A 88 7.49 -11.22 -7.25
N ALA A 89 7.94 -12.45 -7.47
CA ALA A 89 7.49 -13.60 -6.69
C ALA A 89 7.92 -13.48 -5.22
N ASN A 90 9.16 -13.04 -4.97
CA ASN A 90 9.67 -12.80 -3.62
C ASN A 90 8.91 -11.64 -2.93
N LEU A 91 8.61 -10.56 -3.64
CA LEU A 91 7.78 -9.46 -3.13
C LEU A 91 6.38 -9.96 -2.75
N ARG A 92 5.77 -10.83 -3.57
CA ARG A 92 4.47 -11.44 -3.24
C ARG A 92 4.55 -12.28 -1.96
N ALA A 93 5.57 -13.10 -1.82
CA ALA A 93 5.80 -13.89 -0.60
C ALA A 93 6.01 -13.00 0.64
N ALA A 94 6.73 -11.88 0.49
CA ALA A 94 6.91 -10.90 1.57
C ALA A 94 5.59 -10.23 1.97
N LEU A 95 4.73 -9.87 0.99
CA LEU A 95 3.38 -9.35 1.27
C LEU A 95 2.53 -10.38 2.02
N GLU A 96 2.50 -11.62 1.56
CA GLU A 96 1.79 -12.72 2.23
C GLU A 96 2.29 -12.93 3.66
N GLY A 97 3.60 -12.84 3.87
CA GLY A 97 4.24 -12.97 5.19
C GLY A 97 3.80 -11.93 6.22
N ILE A 98 3.37 -10.75 5.77
CA ILE A 98 2.83 -9.69 6.64
C ILE A 98 1.28 -9.59 6.59
N GLY A 99 0.62 -10.54 5.91
CA GLY A 99 -0.84 -10.57 5.76
C GLY A 99 -1.39 -9.50 4.80
N ALA A 100 -0.55 -8.96 3.92
CA ALA A 100 -0.94 -7.93 2.95
C ALA A 100 -1.18 -8.50 1.55
N LYS A 101 -1.87 -7.72 0.72
CA LYS A 101 -2.19 -8.02 -0.68
C LYS A 101 -1.54 -6.99 -1.62
N PRO A 102 -1.39 -7.29 -2.92
CA PRO A 102 -0.83 -6.34 -3.89
C PRO A 102 -1.57 -4.99 -3.96
N ASP A 103 -2.88 -4.97 -3.82
CA ASP A 103 -3.70 -3.75 -3.86
C ASP A 103 -3.51 -2.83 -2.64
N GLN A 104 -2.77 -3.27 -1.63
CA GLN A 104 -2.36 -2.48 -0.47
C GLN A 104 -0.95 -1.85 -0.64
N VAL A 105 -0.28 -2.06 -1.76
CA VAL A 105 1.01 -1.45 -2.06
C VAL A 105 0.81 -0.02 -2.57
N ALA A 106 1.29 0.96 -1.80
CA ALA A 106 1.19 2.38 -2.15
C ALA A 106 2.34 2.83 -3.06
N LYS A 107 3.55 2.32 -2.85
CA LYS A 107 4.76 2.76 -3.55
C LYS A 107 5.70 1.59 -3.83
N LEU A 108 6.30 1.62 -5.01
CA LEU A 108 7.48 0.82 -5.37
C LEU A 108 8.66 1.72 -5.69
N THR A 109 9.86 1.31 -5.30
CA THR A 109 11.11 1.75 -5.93
C THR A 109 11.74 0.53 -6.57
N VAL A 110 12.11 0.64 -7.84
CA VAL A 110 12.80 -0.43 -8.57
C VAL A 110 14.19 0.04 -8.97
N PHE A 111 15.18 -0.77 -8.67
CA PHE A 111 16.58 -0.53 -9.00
C PHE A 111 16.98 -1.48 -10.11
N VAL A 112 17.55 -0.93 -11.18
CA VAL A 112 17.89 -1.68 -12.40
C VAL A 112 19.33 -1.44 -12.77
N VAL A 113 20.12 -2.52 -12.78
CA VAL A 113 21.52 -2.47 -13.22
C VAL A 113 21.56 -2.29 -14.74
N ASP A 114 22.43 -1.38 -15.21
CA ASP A 114 22.65 -1.09 -16.61
C ASP A 114 21.34 -0.91 -17.40
N HIS A 115 20.44 -0.07 -16.86
CA HIS A 115 19.13 0.16 -17.46
C HIS A 115 19.23 0.76 -18.86
N ASP A 116 18.49 0.16 -19.78
CA ASP A 116 18.21 0.69 -21.12
C ASP A 116 16.74 0.46 -21.51
N MET A 117 16.30 1.03 -22.65
CA MET A 117 14.91 0.98 -23.09
C MET A 117 14.40 -0.46 -23.40
N SER A 118 15.30 -1.40 -23.73
CA SER A 118 14.92 -2.80 -24.02
C SER A 118 14.38 -3.53 -22.78
N LYS A 119 14.73 -3.06 -21.57
CA LYS A 119 14.27 -3.65 -20.30
C LYS A 119 12.87 -3.23 -19.88
N LEU A 120 12.33 -2.13 -20.47
CA LEU A 120 11.03 -1.57 -20.03
C LEU A 120 9.87 -2.52 -20.22
N GLU A 121 9.82 -3.31 -21.29
CA GLU A 121 8.73 -4.26 -21.51
C GLU A 121 8.67 -5.32 -20.42
N VAL A 122 9.83 -5.89 -20.05
CA VAL A 122 9.93 -6.86 -18.97
C VAL A 122 9.47 -6.27 -17.64
N LEU A 123 9.92 -5.05 -17.32
CA LEU A 123 9.55 -4.35 -16.08
C LEU A 123 8.04 -4.08 -16.03
N THR A 124 7.49 -3.49 -17.09
CA THR A 124 6.07 -3.11 -17.18
C THR A 124 5.15 -4.32 -17.13
N SER A 125 5.48 -5.42 -17.81
CA SER A 125 4.66 -6.63 -17.78
C SER A 125 4.56 -7.22 -16.37
N ASN A 126 5.69 -7.36 -15.69
CA ASN A 126 5.70 -7.93 -14.31
C ASN A 126 4.92 -7.06 -13.31
N VAL A 127 5.01 -5.73 -13.41
CA VAL A 127 4.19 -4.82 -12.57
C VAL A 127 2.71 -5.03 -12.86
N LYS A 128 2.31 -5.04 -14.13
CA LYS A 128 0.90 -5.22 -14.51
C LYS A 128 0.35 -6.59 -14.12
N ASP A 129 1.15 -7.63 -14.23
CA ASP A 129 0.79 -8.98 -13.82
C ASP A 129 0.56 -9.09 -12.32
N MET A 130 1.33 -8.36 -11.53
CA MET A 130 1.20 -8.38 -10.07
C MET A 130 0.05 -7.50 -9.56
N PHE A 131 -0.10 -6.28 -10.09
CA PHE A 131 -0.97 -5.25 -9.53
C PHE A 131 -2.26 -5.00 -10.32
N GLY A 132 -2.34 -5.48 -11.56
CA GLY A 132 -3.52 -5.31 -12.42
C GLY A 132 -3.88 -3.84 -12.61
N LYS A 133 -5.03 -3.43 -12.07
CA LYS A 133 -5.51 -2.04 -12.11
C LYS A 133 -5.10 -1.21 -10.89
N ALA A 134 -4.68 -1.87 -9.80
CA ALA A 134 -4.27 -1.21 -8.57
C ALA A 134 -2.77 -0.82 -8.62
N LEU A 135 -2.38 -0.10 -9.67
CA LEU A 135 -0.98 0.27 -9.92
C LEU A 135 -0.46 1.22 -8.82
N PRO A 136 0.63 0.85 -8.12
CA PRO A 136 1.26 1.72 -7.12
C PRO A 136 1.93 2.93 -7.78
N ALA A 137 2.21 3.97 -7.01
CA ALA A 137 3.19 4.95 -7.41
C ALA A 137 4.56 4.26 -7.55
N GLN A 138 5.33 4.57 -8.62
CA GLN A 138 6.60 3.90 -8.85
C GLN A 138 7.69 4.86 -9.28
N THR A 139 8.92 4.57 -8.87
CA THR A 139 10.13 5.22 -9.36
C THR A 139 11.12 4.16 -9.80
N LEU A 140 11.65 4.30 -11.04
CA LEU A 140 12.75 3.48 -11.52
C LEU A 140 14.06 4.24 -11.33
N VAL A 141 15.05 3.57 -10.76
CA VAL A 141 16.38 4.10 -10.48
C VAL A 141 17.41 3.22 -11.18
N PRO A 142 18.06 3.71 -12.25
CA PRO A 142 19.22 3.04 -12.81
C PRO A 142 20.39 3.07 -11.82
N VAL A 143 21.04 1.93 -11.64
CA VAL A 143 22.20 1.80 -10.76
C VAL A 143 23.35 1.07 -11.46
N PRO A 144 24.61 1.36 -11.13
CA PRO A 144 25.73 0.64 -11.70
C PRO A 144 25.88 -0.77 -11.13
N LYS A 145 25.35 -1.00 -9.89
CA LYS A 145 25.54 -2.27 -9.16
C LYS A 145 24.51 -2.35 -8.04
N LEU A 146 24.12 -3.55 -7.69
CA LEU A 146 23.33 -3.90 -6.48
C LEU A 146 24.25 -4.55 -5.43
N ALA A 147 23.66 -4.92 -4.29
CA ALA A 147 24.39 -5.41 -3.12
C ALA A 147 25.18 -6.71 -3.39
N ILE A 148 24.68 -7.55 -4.27
CA ILE A 148 25.25 -8.87 -4.58
C ILE A 148 25.51 -8.98 -6.08
N ASP A 149 26.72 -9.42 -6.50
CA ASP A 149 26.96 -9.84 -7.87
C ASP A 149 26.42 -11.28 -8.06
N PRO A 150 25.69 -11.61 -9.12
CA PRO A 150 25.28 -10.85 -10.31
C PRO A 150 23.81 -10.37 -10.26
N MET A 151 23.38 -9.72 -9.18
CA MET A 151 22.02 -9.16 -9.10
C MET A 151 21.82 -8.04 -10.12
N LEU A 152 20.74 -8.12 -10.90
CA LEU A 152 20.42 -7.17 -11.98
C LEU A 152 19.20 -6.30 -11.70
N PHE A 153 18.37 -6.73 -10.73
CA PHE A 153 17.10 -6.08 -10.39
C PHE A 153 16.79 -6.22 -8.90
N GLU A 154 16.23 -5.17 -8.33
CA GLU A 154 15.71 -5.16 -6.97
C GLU A 154 14.45 -4.29 -6.88
N VAL A 155 13.48 -4.69 -6.09
CA VAL A 155 12.23 -3.96 -5.84
C VAL A 155 11.96 -3.87 -4.35
N GLU A 156 11.70 -2.64 -3.85
CA GLU A 156 11.20 -2.39 -2.50
C GLU A 156 9.78 -1.86 -2.54
N ALA A 157 9.05 -1.98 -1.43
CA ALA A 157 7.66 -1.55 -1.36
C ALA A 157 7.30 -0.85 -0.05
N VAL A 158 6.40 0.14 -0.17
CA VAL A 158 5.65 0.71 0.96
C VAL A 158 4.22 0.19 0.90
N VAL A 159 3.78 -0.44 1.97
CA VAL A 159 2.50 -1.17 2.06
C VAL A 159 1.63 -0.54 3.15
N VAL A 160 0.34 -0.40 2.88
CA VAL A 160 -0.65 0.09 3.84
C VAL A 160 -1.41 -1.10 4.40
N LEU A 161 -1.35 -1.25 5.72
CA LEU A 161 -2.06 -2.31 6.44
C LEU A 161 -3.35 -1.76 7.05
N ASP A 162 -4.38 -2.60 7.08
CA ASP A 162 -5.67 -2.32 7.72
C ASP A 162 -5.54 -2.21 9.25
#